data_c802b023ecd93ea1299d1a0f9f6faec4
#
_entry.id   c802b023ecd93ea1299d1a0f9f6faec4
#
_cell.length_a   1.000
_cell.length_b   1.000
_cell.length_c   1.000
_cell.angle_alpha   90.00
_cell.angle_beta   90.00
_cell.angle_gamma   90.00
#
_symmetry.space_group_name_H-M   'P 1'
#
loop_
_entity.id
_entity.type
_entity.pdbx_description
1 polymer ?
#
loop_
_entity_poly.entity_id
_entity_poly.type
_entity_poly.pdbx_seq_one_letter_code
_entity_poly.pdbx_strand_id
1 'polypeptide(L)'
;MEIVKSYYDALWLINNSWLEEKPTDDLPNHLKTEINKCRHRQMLIRTPLIKCIQKDDQSRAMASIVQNFKTRILLSGQSVYDFGTIGEEIFFIRRGSVIRLEYRNGQRVGGDPLQIGDYFGDAFIPATETVKKYLAYRLKEISSTFDRKFVITGTDTRISNVIATSTTEFEILSFDDLKLIWEQHHVMQHVMSYIAV
;
A
#
# COMPACT_ATOMS: atom_id res chain seq x y z
N MET A 1 -21.45 -22.56 4.54
CA MET A 1 -21.87 -21.82 5.75
C MET A 1 -20.73 -21.58 6.76
N GLU A 2 -19.77 -22.48 6.91
CA GLU A 2 -18.62 -22.30 7.85
C GLU A 2 -17.73 -21.08 7.51
N ILE A 3 -17.44 -20.84 6.22
CA ILE A 3 -16.59 -19.70 5.80
C ILE A 3 -17.24 -18.36 6.19
N VAL A 4 -18.56 -18.26 6.00
CA VAL A 4 -19.31 -17.03 6.34
C VAL A 4 -19.27 -16.80 7.85
N LYS A 5 -19.49 -17.85 8.64
CA LYS A 5 -19.41 -17.79 10.11
C LYS A 5 -18.01 -17.40 10.56
N SER A 6 -16.96 -18.04 10.04
CA SER A 6 -15.58 -17.71 10.36
C SER A 6 -15.20 -16.28 10.00
N TYR A 7 -15.76 -15.75 8.91
CA TYR A 7 -15.58 -14.36 8.53
C TYR A 7 -16.21 -13.39 9.53
N TYR A 8 -17.47 -13.65 9.95
CA TYR A 8 -18.13 -12.81 10.94
C TYR A 8 -17.53 -12.95 12.34
N ASP A 9 -17.06 -14.15 12.72
CA ASP A 9 -16.36 -14.36 13.98
C ASP A 9 -15.03 -13.58 13.99
N ALA A 10 -14.29 -13.58 12.87
CA ALA A 10 -13.08 -12.79 12.72
C ALA A 10 -13.36 -11.28 12.76
N LEU A 11 -14.40 -10.82 12.04
CA LEU A 11 -14.86 -9.43 12.11
C LEU A 11 -15.24 -9.03 13.52
N TRP A 12 -15.95 -9.89 14.25
CA TRP A 12 -16.38 -9.61 15.61
C TRP A 12 -15.19 -9.52 16.57
N LEU A 13 -14.21 -10.45 16.46
CA LEU A 13 -12.97 -10.39 17.24
C LEU A 13 -12.16 -9.14 16.94
N ILE A 14 -12.06 -8.76 15.69
CA ILE A 14 -11.38 -7.55 15.27
C ILE A 14 -12.15 -6.32 15.76
N ASN A 15 -13.46 -6.26 15.56
CA ASN A 15 -14.30 -5.16 16.03
C ASN A 15 -14.32 -5.06 17.57
N ASN A 16 -14.29 -6.16 18.30
CA ASN A 16 -14.19 -6.10 19.77
C ASN A 16 -12.83 -5.63 20.26
N SER A 17 -11.74 -5.95 19.55
CA SER A 17 -10.46 -5.32 19.81
C SER A 17 -10.46 -3.83 19.40
N TRP A 18 -11.41 -3.42 18.56
CA TRP A 18 -11.65 -2.03 18.12
C TRP A 18 -12.56 -1.24 19.06
N LEU A 19 -13.25 -1.87 20.00
CA LEU A 19 -13.96 -1.14 21.06
C LEU A 19 -13.02 -0.24 21.88
N GLU A 20 -11.73 -0.54 21.87
CA GLU A 20 -10.68 0.35 22.38
C GLU A 20 -10.34 1.50 21.41
N GLU A 21 -10.74 1.43 20.14
CA GLU A 21 -10.45 2.44 19.11
C GLU A 21 -11.64 3.38 18.82
N LYS A 22 -12.83 3.12 19.34
CA LYS A 22 -14.03 3.96 19.17
C LYS A 22 -14.03 5.36 19.82
N PRO A 23 -13.08 5.74 20.71
CA PRO A 23 -13.03 7.12 21.19
C PRO A 23 -12.84 8.17 20.10
N THR A 24 -12.53 7.73 18.86
CA THR A 24 -12.28 8.67 17.76
C THR A 24 -13.52 9.04 16.96
N ASP A 25 -14.64 8.31 17.10
CA ASP A 25 -15.83 8.55 16.27
C ASP A 25 -16.48 9.90 16.53
N ASP A 26 -16.37 10.40 17.76
CA ASP A 26 -16.90 11.70 18.16
C ASP A 26 -15.95 12.88 17.88
N LEU A 27 -14.75 12.61 17.37
CA LEU A 27 -13.77 13.65 17.10
C LEU A 27 -14.06 14.39 15.79
N PRO A 28 -13.76 15.70 15.72
CA PRO A 28 -13.75 16.44 14.47
C PRO A 28 -12.84 15.80 13.42
N ASN A 29 -13.21 15.89 12.13
CA ASN A 29 -12.49 15.23 11.04
C ASN A 29 -10.98 15.54 10.98
N HIS A 30 -10.58 16.78 11.30
CA HIS A 30 -9.16 17.15 11.31
C HIS A 30 -8.36 16.38 12.37
N LEU A 31 -8.94 16.15 13.56
CA LEU A 31 -8.29 15.36 14.61
C LEU A 31 -8.23 13.88 14.26
N LYS A 32 -9.32 13.33 13.66
CA LYS A 32 -9.29 11.97 13.11
C LYS A 32 -8.16 11.79 12.10
N THR A 33 -8.00 12.75 11.20
CA THR A 33 -6.94 12.71 10.18
C THR A 33 -5.55 12.74 10.84
N GLU A 34 -5.32 13.59 11.83
CA GLU A 34 -4.03 13.66 12.54
C GLU A 34 -3.71 12.36 13.29
N ILE A 35 -4.69 11.79 14.00
CA ILE A 35 -4.51 10.51 14.70
C ILE A 35 -4.18 9.39 13.69
N ASN A 36 -4.95 9.29 12.60
CA ASN A 36 -4.70 8.30 11.56
C ASN A 36 -3.35 8.52 10.88
N LYS A 37 -2.96 9.76 10.62
CA LYS A 37 -1.64 10.09 10.10
C LYS A 37 -0.51 9.63 11.04
N CYS A 38 -0.64 9.88 12.33
CA CYS A 38 0.33 9.41 13.33
C CYS A 38 0.39 7.88 13.37
N ARG A 39 -0.76 7.21 13.34
CA ARG A 39 -0.87 5.74 13.35
C ARG A 39 -0.20 5.09 12.15
N HIS A 40 -0.39 5.66 10.96
CA HIS A 40 0.13 5.09 9.71
C HIS A 40 1.51 5.65 9.30
N ARG A 41 2.02 6.65 10.03
CA ARG A 41 3.24 7.38 9.65
C ARG A 41 4.44 6.47 9.39
N GLN A 42 4.71 5.52 10.29
CA GLN A 42 5.89 4.65 10.17
C GLN A 42 5.82 3.77 8.91
N MET A 43 4.63 3.30 8.57
CA MET A 43 4.36 2.52 7.38
C MET A 43 4.53 3.38 6.11
N LEU A 44 3.91 4.55 6.07
CA LEU A 44 3.94 5.45 4.92
C LEU A 44 5.33 6.00 4.61
N ILE A 45 6.11 6.39 5.62
CA ILE A 45 7.48 6.90 5.43
C ILE A 45 8.39 5.86 4.79
N ARG A 46 8.13 4.58 4.98
CA ARG A 46 8.91 3.50 4.35
C ARG A 46 8.60 3.35 2.86
N THR A 47 7.45 3.86 2.42
CA THR A 47 7.06 3.71 1.01
C THR A 47 7.78 4.70 0.10
N PRO A 48 8.17 4.27 -1.10
CA PRO A 48 8.69 5.17 -2.13
C PRO A 48 7.71 6.28 -2.49
N LEU A 49 6.40 6.00 -2.38
CA LEU A 49 5.32 6.94 -2.69
C LEU A 49 5.46 8.27 -1.97
N ILE A 50 5.74 8.23 -0.66
CA ILE A 50 5.95 9.44 0.14
C ILE A 50 7.32 10.06 -0.11
N LYS A 51 8.35 9.22 -0.31
CA LYS A 51 9.72 9.71 -0.50
C LYS A 51 9.91 10.50 -1.80
N CYS A 52 9.09 10.23 -2.81
CA CYS A 52 9.07 11.02 -4.05
C CYS A 52 8.47 12.42 -3.88
N ILE A 53 7.73 12.67 -2.80
CA ILE A 53 7.11 13.96 -2.50
C ILE A 53 8.13 14.86 -1.79
N GLN A 54 8.08 16.16 -2.07
CA GLN A 54 8.92 17.13 -1.37
C GLN A 54 8.67 17.10 0.14
N LYS A 55 9.72 17.30 0.94
CA LYS A 55 9.64 17.18 2.40
C LYS A 55 8.54 18.03 3.02
N ASP A 56 8.36 19.25 2.52
CA ASP A 56 7.36 20.21 3.02
C ASP A 56 5.92 19.75 2.74
N ASP A 57 5.72 18.97 1.67
CA ASP A 57 4.42 18.45 1.27
C ASP A 57 4.12 17.05 1.81
N GLN A 58 5.11 16.33 2.32
CA GLN A 58 4.94 14.96 2.77
C GLN A 58 3.85 14.79 3.83
N SER A 59 3.75 15.75 4.76
CA SER A 59 2.73 15.68 5.84
C SER A 59 1.32 15.83 5.28
N ARG A 60 1.14 16.71 4.28
CA ARG A 60 -0.16 16.91 3.61
C ARG A 60 -0.53 15.71 2.75
N ALA A 61 0.44 15.19 1.99
CA ALA A 61 0.23 14.01 1.17
C ALA A 61 -0.10 12.76 2.02
N MET A 62 0.57 12.58 3.15
CA MET A 62 0.21 11.51 4.09
C MET A 62 -1.23 11.66 4.60
N ALA A 63 -1.68 12.87 4.91
CA ALA A 63 -3.06 13.11 5.33
C ALA A 63 -4.04 12.72 4.21
N SER A 64 -3.76 13.13 2.95
CA SER A 64 -4.58 12.76 1.80
C SER A 64 -4.61 11.24 1.56
N ILE A 65 -3.48 10.56 1.68
CA ILE A 65 -3.41 9.10 1.55
C ILE A 65 -4.27 8.42 2.61
N VAL A 66 -4.12 8.81 3.88
CA VAL A 66 -4.84 8.19 4.99
C VAL A 66 -6.34 8.39 4.89
N GLN A 67 -6.81 9.53 4.36
CA GLN A 67 -8.22 9.81 4.13
C GLN A 67 -8.84 8.93 3.04
N ASN A 68 -8.02 8.44 2.08
CA ASN A 68 -8.46 7.59 0.99
C ASN A 68 -8.24 6.09 1.25
N PHE A 69 -7.74 5.71 2.42
CA PHE A 69 -7.60 4.30 2.77
C PHE A 69 -8.96 3.61 2.89
N LYS A 70 -9.03 2.41 2.32
CA LYS A 70 -10.15 1.49 2.47
C LYS A 70 -9.66 0.26 3.23
N THR A 71 -10.36 -0.12 4.28
CA THR A 71 -9.99 -1.30 5.07
C THR A 71 -10.57 -2.57 4.46
N ARG A 72 -9.75 -3.62 4.34
CA ARG A 72 -10.18 -4.98 3.93
C ARG A 72 -9.60 -6.01 4.87
N ILE A 73 -10.42 -7.00 5.23
CA ILE A 73 -10.02 -8.12 6.09
C ILE A 73 -10.12 -9.40 5.31
N LEU A 74 -9.07 -10.22 5.37
CA LEU A 74 -9.03 -11.56 4.80
C LEU A 74 -8.69 -12.59 5.87
N LEU A 75 -9.30 -13.76 5.75
CA LEU A 75 -9.00 -14.90 6.59
C LEU A 75 -7.74 -15.62 6.12
N SER A 76 -7.12 -16.38 7.03
CA SER A 76 -6.00 -17.25 6.68
C SER A 76 -6.35 -18.18 5.51
N GLY A 77 -5.46 -18.30 4.55
CA GLY A 77 -5.62 -19.12 3.33
C GLY A 77 -6.34 -18.40 2.18
N GLN A 78 -6.94 -17.23 2.39
CA GLN A 78 -7.58 -16.49 1.30
C GLN A 78 -6.53 -15.77 0.43
N SER A 79 -6.76 -15.76 -0.89
CA SER A 79 -5.96 -14.99 -1.84
C SER A 79 -6.30 -13.50 -1.73
N VAL A 80 -5.27 -12.67 -1.66
CA VAL A 80 -5.42 -11.20 -1.77
C VAL A 80 -5.59 -10.83 -3.24
N TYR A 81 -4.74 -11.38 -4.09
CA TYR A 81 -4.82 -11.33 -5.54
C TYR A 81 -3.99 -12.45 -6.18
N ASP A 82 -4.28 -12.77 -7.42
CA ASP A 82 -3.63 -13.83 -8.17
C ASP A 82 -2.72 -13.30 -9.28
N PHE A 83 -1.69 -14.08 -9.61
CA PHE A 83 -0.80 -13.81 -10.73
C PHE A 83 -1.57 -13.59 -12.03
N GLY A 84 -1.18 -12.59 -12.82
CA GLY A 84 -1.79 -12.28 -14.10
C GLY A 84 -3.09 -11.48 -14.03
N THR A 85 -3.64 -11.21 -12.83
CA THR A 85 -4.79 -10.31 -12.68
C THR A 85 -4.35 -8.85 -12.81
N ILE A 86 -5.28 -7.99 -13.21
CA ILE A 86 -5.04 -6.53 -13.28
C ILE A 86 -4.88 -5.98 -11.86
N GLY A 87 -3.87 -5.16 -11.67
CA GLY A 87 -3.58 -4.53 -10.39
C GLY A 87 -3.99 -3.07 -10.36
N GLU A 88 -4.89 -2.71 -9.46
CA GLU A 88 -5.40 -1.34 -9.29
C GLU A 88 -5.25 -0.82 -7.86
N GLU A 89 -4.69 -1.64 -6.96
CA GLU A 89 -4.64 -1.36 -5.54
C GLU A 89 -3.27 -1.65 -4.95
N ILE A 90 -2.87 -0.81 -3.99
CA ILE A 90 -1.71 -1.03 -3.12
C ILE A 90 -2.22 -1.43 -1.74
N PHE A 91 -1.63 -2.46 -1.18
CA PHE A 91 -2.02 -3.03 0.10
C PHE A 91 -0.96 -2.73 1.15
N PHE A 92 -1.37 -2.23 2.29
CA PHE A 92 -0.55 -2.00 3.47
C PHE A 92 -1.02 -2.92 4.58
N ILE A 93 -0.13 -3.71 5.16
CA ILE A 93 -0.48 -4.67 6.21
C ILE A 93 -0.58 -3.93 7.53
N ARG A 94 -1.80 -3.83 8.07
CA ARG A 94 -2.08 -3.25 9.38
C ARG A 94 -1.95 -4.28 10.49
N ARG A 95 -2.48 -5.49 10.26
CA ARG A 95 -2.42 -6.64 11.17
C ARG A 95 -2.28 -7.93 10.39
N GLY A 96 -1.70 -8.95 11.01
CA GLY A 96 -1.54 -10.25 10.38
C GLY A 96 -0.31 -10.36 9.50
N SER A 97 -0.35 -11.31 8.58
CA SER A 97 0.76 -11.63 7.69
C SER A 97 0.28 -12.27 6.40
N VAL A 98 1.05 -12.08 5.34
CA VAL A 98 0.82 -12.71 4.03
C VAL A 98 2.09 -13.33 3.51
N ILE A 99 1.97 -14.24 2.56
CA ILE A 99 3.09 -14.76 1.80
C ILE A 99 2.93 -14.38 0.33
N ARG A 100 3.99 -13.80 -0.25
CA ARG A 100 4.07 -13.49 -1.68
C ARG A 100 4.75 -14.65 -2.39
N LEU A 101 4.06 -15.27 -3.33
CA LEU A 101 4.51 -16.43 -4.08
C LEU A 101 4.89 -16.00 -5.50
N GLU A 102 6.16 -16.11 -5.83
CA GLU A 102 6.68 -15.80 -7.16
C GLU A 102 6.66 -17.03 -8.05
N TYR A 103 6.47 -16.80 -9.34
CA TYR A 103 6.61 -17.82 -10.37
C TYR A 103 7.87 -17.54 -11.19
N ARG A 104 8.73 -18.54 -11.31
CA ARG A 104 9.89 -18.51 -12.22
C ARG A 104 9.82 -19.71 -13.14
N ASN A 105 9.84 -19.49 -14.45
CA ASN A 105 9.75 -20.55 -15.47
C ASN A 105 8.54 -21.49 -15.27
N GLY A 106 7.38 -20.96 -14.87
CA GLY A 106 6.19 -21.73 -14.62
C GLY A 106 6.18 -22.55 -13.33
N GLN A 107 7.26 -22.53 -12.55
CA GLN A 107 7.34 -23.18 -11.25
C GLN A 107 7.15 -22.16 -10.11
N ARG A 108 6.37 -22.57 -9.11
CA ARG A 108 6.18 -21.79 -7.88
C ARG A 108 7.47 -21.79 -7.09
N VAL A 109 8.09 -20.64 -6.98
CA VAL A 109 9.24 -20.40 -6.09
C VAL A 109 8.70 -19.88 -4.77
N GLY A 110 9.21 -20.39 -3.66
CA GLY A 110 8.83 -19.91 -2.32
C GLY A 110 8.91 -18.39 -2.24
N GLY A 111 8.01 -17.80 -1.49
CA GLY A 111 7.91 -16.34 -1.41
C GLY A 111 8.39 -15.78 -0.09
N ASP A 112 8.58 -14.48 -0.08
CA ASP A 112 8.92 -13.74 1.12
C ASP A 112 7.68 -13.54 1.99
N PRO A 113 7.72 -13.83 3.30
CA PRO A 113 6.68 -13.43 4.22
C PRO A 113 6.67 -11.91 4.37
N LEU A 114 5.48 -11.33 4.33
CA LEU A 114 5.24 -9.92 4.59
C LEU A 114 4.42 -9.78 5.87
N GLN A 115 4.77 -8.78 6.68
CA GLN A 115 4.25 -8.60 8.04
C GLN A 115 3.73 -7.19 8.25
N ILE A 116 3.26 -6.91 9.45
CA ILE A 116 2.78 -5.59 9.88
C ILE A 116 3.79 -4.50 9.50
N GLY A 117 3.30 -3.46 8.82
CA GLY A 117 4.10 -2.33 8.35
C GLY A 117 4.74 -2.54 6.98
N ASP A 118 4.65 -3.73 6.40
CA ASP A 118 5.02 -3.97 5.00
C ASP A 118 3.87 -3.56 4.07
N TYR A 119 4.22 -3.33 2.81
CA TYR A 119 3.29 -3.03 1.74
C TYR A 119 3.64 -3.84 0.49
N PHE A 120 2.66 -4.01 -0.40
CA PHE A 120 2.83 -4.73 -1.65
C PHE A 120 1.76 -4.30 -2.67
N GLY A 121 1.88 -4.78 -3.89
CA GLY A 121 0.94 -4.45 -4.95
C GLY A 121 1.28 -3.17 -5.71
N ASP A 122 2.45 -2.60 -5.48
CA ASP A 122 2.96 -1.38 -6.09
C ASP A 122 3.63 -1.59 -7.45
N ALA A 123 3.85 -2.84 -7.86
CA ALA A 123 4.53 -3.19 -9.12
C ALA A 123 3.77 -2.74 -10.39
N PHE A 124 2.47 -2.48 -10.25
CA PHE A 124 1.61 -2.06 -11.37
C PHE A 124 1.50 -0.54 -11.53
N ILE A 125 2.13 0.27 -10.68
CA ILE A 125 2.00 1.73 -10.82
C ILE A 125 2.23 2.04 -12.30
N PRO A 126 1.19 2.39 -13.08
CA PRO A 126 1.33 2.67 -14.51
C PRO A 126 2.09 3.97 -14.63
N ALA A 127 3.39 3.83 -14.60
CA ALA A 127 4.25 4.94 -14.82
C ALA A 127 4.40 5.07 -16.33
N THR A 128 3.98 6.19 -16.91
CA THR A 128 4.57 6.63 -18.16
C THR A 128 6.08 6.47 -18.02
N GLU A 129 6.80 6.19 -19.11
CA GLU A 129 8.28 6.08 -19.07
C GLU A 129 8.92 7.22 -18.28
N THR A 130 8.31 8.36 -18.29
CA THR A 130 8.59 9.59 -17.59
C THR A 130 8.52 9.42 -16.06
N VAL A 131 7.42 8.92 -15.54
CA VAL A 131 7.24 8.68 -14.09
C VAL A 131 8.20 7.59 -13.63
N LYS A 132 8.44 6.55 -14.45
CA LYS A 132 9.44 5.50 -14.16
C LYS A 132 10.84 6.09 -14.03
N LYS A 133 11.27 6.95 -14.97
CA LYS A 133 12.60 7.59 -14.93
C LYS A 133 12.74 8.50 -13.71
N TYR A 134 11.73 9.30 -13.41
CA TYR A 134 11.72 10.17 -12.23
C TYR A 134 11.77 9.35 -10.92
N LEU A 135 10.92 8.35 -10.77
CA LEU A 135 10.92 7.47 -9.60
C LEU A 135 12.26 6.74 -9.48
N ALA A 136 12.80 6.23 -10.56
CA ALA A 136 14.11 5.58 -10.57
C ALA A 136 15.25 6.54 -10.17
N TYR A 137 15.21 7.78 -10.65
CA TYR A 137 16.17 8.82 -10.28
C TYR A 137 16.06 9.16 -8.78
N ARG A 138 14.88 9.47 -8.29
CA ARG A 138 14.65 9.81 -6.87
C ARG A 138 14.98 8.64 -5.94
N LEU A 139 14.64 7.43 -6.35
CA LEU A 139 15.00 6.22 -5.58
C LEU A 139 16.52 5.98 -5.59
N LYS A 140 17.22 6.32 -6.67
CA LYS A 140 18.68 6.22 -6.72
C LYS A 140 19.35 7.22 -5.78
N GLU A 141 18.81 8.43 -5.66
CA GLU A 141 19.27 9.41 -4.66
C GLU A 141 19.02 8.96 -3.22
N ILE A 142 17.94 8.21 -2.98
CA ILE A 142 17.51 7.75 -1.66
C ILE A 142 18.08 6.36 -1.33
N SER A 143 18.57 5.61 -2.33
CA SER A 143 18.85 4.17 -2.26
C SER A 143 20.09 3.77 -1.44
N SER A 144 20.78 4.68 -0.77
CA SER A 144 21.78 4.31 0.23
C SER A 144 21.20 3.57 1.46
N THR A 145 19.86 3.45 1.55
CA THR A 145 19.13 2.88 2.70
C THR A 145 18.05 1.86 2.34
N PHE A 146 17.94 1.41 1.07
CA PHE A 146 16.84 0.55 0.63
C PHE A 146 17.29 -0.88 0.33
N ASP A 147 16.89 -1.84 1.18
CA ASP A 147 17.17 -3.28 1.03
C ASP A 147 16.20 -4.01 0.07
N ARG A 148 15.18 -3.35 -0.46
CA ARG A 148 14.21 -3.96 -1.38
C ARG A 148 14.27 -3.32 -2.76
N LYS A 149 14.45 -4.15 -3.78
CA LYS A 149 14.33 -3.75 -5.19
C LYS A 149 12.87 -3.32 -5.45
N PHE A 150 12.65 -2.03 -5.59
CA PHE A 150 11.42 -1.48 -6.13
C PHE A 150 11.40 -1.81 -7.63
N VAL A 151 10.58 -2.77 -8.02
CA VAL A 151 10.48 -3.18 -9.42
C VAL A 151 9.22 -2.56 -10.00
N ILE A 152 9.36 -1.46 -10.73
CA ILE A 152 8.28 -0.95 -11.57
C ILE A 152 8.32 -1.79 -12.87
N THR A 153 7.44 -2.77 -12.97
CA THR A 153 7.41 -3.66 -14.15
C THR A 153 6.78 -2.98 -15.36
N GLY A 154 5.98 -1.92 -15.13
CA GLY A 154 5.26 -1.22 -16.19
C GLY A 154 4.20 -2.06 -16.89
N THR A 155 3.83 -3.18 -16.29
CA THR A 155 2.69 -3.99 -16.70
C THR A 155 1.58 -3.80 -15.69
N ASP A 156 0.34 -3.66 -16.16
CA ASP A 156 -0.84 -3.53 -15.30
C ASP A 156 -1.22 -4.85 -14.62
N THR A 157 -0.41 -5.91 -14.81
CA THR A 157 -0.69 -7.25 -14.32
C THR A 157 0.13 -7.58 -13.08
N ARG A 158 -0.50 -8.29 -12.14
CA ARG A 158 0.14 -8.83 -10.94
C ARG A 158 1.18 -9.90 -11.31
N ILE A 159 2.39 -9.76 -10.79
CA ILE A 159 3.53 -10.65 -11.08
C ILE A 159 3.70 -11.78 -10.06
N SER A 160 2.83 -11.85 -9.07
CA SER A 160 2.88 -12.84 -7.98
C SER A 160 1.48 -13.14 -7.47
N ASN A 161 1.32 -14.28 -6.80
CA ASN A 161 0.16 -14.51 -5.94
C ASN A 161 0.48 -14.01 -4.54
N VAL A 162 -0.52 -13.48 -3.85
CA VAL A 162 -0.40 -13.13 -2.42
C VAL A 162 -1.53 -13.80 -1.65
N ILE A 163 -1.16 -14.54 -0.61
CA ILE A 163 -2.09 -15.32 0.21
C ILE A 163 -1.94 -14.90 1.68
N ALA A 164 -3.05 -14.67 2.35
CA ALA A 164 -3.06 -14.42 3.79
C ALA A 164 -2.65 -15.67 4.56
N THR A 165 -1.62 -15.57 5.40
CA THR A 165 -1.14 -16.68 6.25
C THR A 165 -1.77 -16.67 7.64
N SER A 166 -2.37 -15.57 8.01
CA SER A 166 -3.20 -15.39 9.21
C SER A 166 -4.40 -14.52 8.84
N THR A 167 -5.35 -14.32 9.75
CA THR A 167 -6.36 -13.29 9.58
C THR A 167 -5.64 -11.95 9.46
N THR A 168 -5.79 -11.30 8.32
CA THR A 168 -5.00 -10.12 7.95
C THR A 168 -5.91 -8.95 7.63
N GLU A 169 -5.57 -7.81 8.19
CA GLU A 169 -6.21 -6.53 7.94
C GLU A 169 -5.29 -5.65 7.10
N PHE A 170 -5.86 -5.11 6.03
CA PHE A 170 -5.18 -4.23 5.08
C PHE A 170 -5.79 -2.85 5.07
N GLU A 171 -4.95 -1.84 4.97
CA GLU A 171 -5.32 -0.56 4.41
C GLU A 171 -4.99 -0.56 2.91
N ILE A 172 -5.95 -0.20 2.10
CA ILE A 172 -5.86 -0.28 0.63
C ILE A 172 -5.95 1.11 0.05
N LEU A 173 -5.02 1.42 -0.84
CA LEU A 173 -5.03 2.65 -1.63
C LEU A 173 -5.21 2.30 -3.10
N SER A 174 -6.26 2.84 -3.74
CA SER A 174 -6.45 2.67 -5.18
C SER A 174 -5.44 3.51 -5.96
N PHE A 175 -5.16 3.06 -7.19
CA PHE A 175 -4.28 3.83 -8.08
C PHE A 175 -4.89 5.18 -8.47
N ASP A 176 -6.21 5.22 -8.67
CA ASP A 176 -6.90 6.47 -9.02
C ASP A 176 -6.78 7.50 -7.88
N ASP A 177 -6.96 7.07 -6.63
CA ASP A 177 -6.77 7.94 -5.46
C ASP A 177 -5.32 8.41 -5.36
N LEU A 178 -4.35 7.51 -5.59
CA LEU A 178 -2.94 7.86 -5.60
C LEU A 178 -2.59 8.89 -6.69
N LYS A 179 -3.15 8.71 -7.89
CA LYS A 179 -2.97 9.62 -9.01
C LYS A 179 -3.47 11.03 -8.66
N LEU A 180 -4.69 11.12 -8.09
CA LEU A 180 -5.25 12.39 -7.64
C LEU A 180 -4.37 13.06 -6.57
N ILE A 181 -3.86 12.28 -5.61
CA ILE A 181 -2.95 12.80 -4.58
C ILE A 181 -1.66 13.33 -5.21
N TRP A 182 -1.08 12.64 -6.18
CA TRP A 182 0.11 13.09 -6.87
C TRP A 182 -0.12 14.39 -7.68
N GLU A 183 -1.28 14.52 -8.32
CA GLU A 183 -1.69 15.74 -8.99
C GLU A 183 -1.83 16.91 -8.01
N GLN A 184 -2.48 16.70 -6.87
CA GLN A 184 -2.68 17.70 -5.81
C GLN A 184 -1.37 18.20 -5.19
N HIS A 185 -0.38 17.32 -5.04
CA HIS A 185 0.92 17.63 -4.44
C HIS A 185 2.01 17.93 -5.46
N HIS A 186 1.61 18.30 -6.69
CA HIS A 186 2.51 18.72 -7.76
C HIS A 186 3.64 17.73 -8.10
N VAL A 187 3.54 16.47 -7.66
CA VAL A 187 4.54 15.45 -7.98
C VAL A 187 4.69 15.30 -9.47
N MET A 188 3.57 15.35 -10.22
CA MET A 188 3.57 15.26 -11.67
C MET A 188 4.21 16.49 -12.35
N GLN A 189 4.10 17.68 -11.77
CA GLN A 189 4.75 18.89 -12.30
C GLN A 189 6.28 18.81 -12.16
N HIS A 190 6.77 18.28 -11.03
CA HIS A 190 8.21 18.02 -10.83
C HIS A 190 8.73 16.94 -11.76
N VAL A 191 7.92 15.91 -12.02
CA VAL A 191 8.22 14.89 -13.03
C VAL A 191 8.37 15.51 -14.40
N MET A 192 7.45 16.39 -14.80
CA MET A 192 7.47 17.03 -16.10
C MET A 192 8.62 18.04 -16.24
N SER A 193 8.92 18.82 -15.20
CA SER A 193 10.04 19.78 -15.22
C SER A 193 11.41 19.09 -15.29
N TYR A 194 11.54 17.88 -14.74
CA TYR A 194 12.77 17.08 -14.82
C TYR A 194 13.08 16.57 -16.24
N ILE A 195 12.06 16.44 -17.08
CA ILE A 195 12.20 15.90 -18.45
C ILE A 195 12.43 17.00 -19.48
N ALA A 196 12.03 18.24 -19.15
CA ALA A 196 12.21 19.40 -20.03
C ALA A 196 13.64 19.95 -20.01
N VAL A 197 14.57 19.34 -19.25
CA VAL A 197 16.00 19.64 -19.19
C VAL A 197 16.79 18.50 -19.83
#